data_5d15b06e804722e9d458249f7778b89b
#
_entry.id   5d15b06e804722e9d458249f7778b89b
#
_cell.length_a   1.000
_cell.length_b   1.000
_cell.length_c   1.000
_cell.angle_alpha   90.00
_cell.angle_beta   90.00
_cell.angle_gamma   90.00
#
_symmetry.space_group_name_H-M   'P 1'
#
loop_
_entity.id
_entity.type
_entity.pdbx_description
1 polymer ?
#
loop_
_entity_poly.entity_id
_entity_poly.type
_entity_poly.pdbx_seq_one_letter_code
_entity_poly.pdbx_strand_id
1 'polypeptide(L)'
;MTRSKSARVLAASLCALALACTSGDAPKGVPGAAARPATGTSLTGAGATFPNPIYTKWFDAYARSTGARINYQSIGSGGGIRQFTEGTVDFGATDGPMTDDQIAAVQGNVLHVPTVLGAVVVTYNLPSLGATKLQIDGPAIVDMFSGRIKRWNDSRIAALNPGVALPDRDIIVVHRSDGSGTTFVFVDYLSKVSPEWKSTVGAATSVNWPVGLGGKGNEGVTQQVKQTEGAVGYVELIYAISNGLPYASVKNAAGTFVEPSLKSVSAAAASAELAPDTDFRVTITNAPGADAYPISSFTWLLVKKTGMDAAKAATLRTFMEWMISSDAQRMAADLHYAPLPMPVIELLQARLKTL
;
A
#
# COMPACT_ATOMS: atom_id res chain seq x y z
N MET A 1 -34.22 -31.70 -64.19
CA MET A 1 -33.34 -32.87 -64.41
C MET A 1 -32.73 -33.23 -63.07
N THR A 2 -33.35 -34.14 -62.46
CA THR A 2 -33.13 -35.57 -62.25
C THR A 2 -32.02 -35.89 -61.23
N ARG A 3 -32.52 -36.40 -60.09
CA ARG A 3 -32.07 -37.61 -59.34
C ARG A 3 -30.74 -37.53 -58.57
N SER A 4 -30.54 -38.07 -57.38
CA SER A 4 -31.06 -39.31 -56.78
C SER A 4 -30.73 -39.39 -55.29
N LYS A 5 -31.64 -40.04 -54.60
CA LYS A 5 -31.57 -40.53 -53.17
C LYS A 5 -30.49 -41.59 -53.01
N SER A 6 -29.92 -41.69 -51.80
CA SER A 6 -29.71 -43.01 -51.21
C SER A 6 -29.58 -42.90 -49.71
N ALA A 7 -30.52 -43.47 -48.99
CA ALA A 7 -30.49 -43.80 -47.57
C ALA A 7 -29.67 -45.08 -47.36
N ARG A 8 -28.92 -45.16 -46.26
CA ARG A 8 -28.52 -46.45 -45.64
C ARG A 8 -28.65 -46.37 -44.14
N VAL A 9 -29.52 -47.22 -43.71
CA VAL A 9 -29.78 -47.69 -42.32
C VAL A 9 -28.72 -48.74 -41.95
N LEU A 10 -28.17 -48.72 -40.74
CA LEU A 10 -27.71 -49.91 -40.00
C LEU A 10 -27.40 -49.46 -38.56
N ALA A 11 -28.16 -49.92 -37.69
CA ALA A 11 -28.13 -51.09 -36.80
C ALA A 11 -27.50 -50.76 -35.44
N ALA A 12 -28.37 -50.81 -34.46
CA ALA A 12 -28.07 -50.74 -33.00
C ALA A 12 -27.27 -51.96 -32.55
N SER A 13 -26.33 -51.77 -31.66
CA SER A 13 -25.81 -52.83 -30.81
C SER A 13 -25.81 -52.34 -29.34
N LEU A 14 -26.75 -52.84 -28.57
CA LEU A 14 -26.76 -52.80 -27.12
C LEU A 14 -25.61 -53.68 -26.58
N CYS A 15 -24.70 -53.08 -25.80
CA CYS A 15 -23.89 -53.83 -24.86
C CYS A 15 -24.23 -53.35 -23.45
N ALA A 16 -24.96 -54.18 -22.72
CA ALA A 16 -25.15 -54.07 -21.29
C ALA A 16 -23.87 -54.54 -20.58
N LEU A 17 -23.23 -53.68 -19.82
CA LEU A 17 -22.19 -54.07 -18.85
C LEU A 17 -22.66 -53.80 -17.45
N ALA A 18 -22.56 -54.85 -16.66
CA ALA A 18 -22.99 -54.98 -15.27
C ALA A 18 -22.26 -54.01 -14.34
N LEU A 19 -23.01 -53.39 -13.39
CA LEU A 19 -22.49 -52.75 -12.19
C LEU A 19 -21.86 -53.80 -11.27
N ALA A 20 -20.56 -53.69 -11.04
CA ALA A 20 -19.90 -54.27 -9.88
C ALA A 20 -19.68 -53.21 -8.83
N CYS A 21 -20.44 -53.20 -7.76
CA CYS A 21 -20.15 -52.41 -6.55
C CYS A 21 -18.92 -53.01 -5.86
N THR A 22 -17.79 -52.34 -5.90
CA THR A 22 -16.69 -52.55 -4.96
C THR A 22 -16.68 -51.41 -3.96
N SER A 23 -17.05 -51.73 -2.72
CA SER A 23 -16.80 -50.89 -1.54
C SER A 23 -15.29 -50.80 -1.32
N GLY A 24 -14.69 -49.72 -1.79
CA GLY A 24 -13.28 -49.40 -1.55
C GLY A 24 -13.20 -48.34 -0.46
N ASP A 25 -12.45 -48.63 0.60
CA ASP A 25 -12.14 -47.75 1.72
C ASP A 25 -11.66 -46.36 1.26
N ALA A 26 -12.24 -45.31 1.85
CA ALA A 26 -11.77 -43.96 1.70
C ALA A 26 -10.36 -43.82 2.28
N PRO A 27 -9.38 -43.22 1.57
CA PRO A 27 -8.07 -42.97 2.15
C PRO A 27 -8.20 -41.97 3.29
N LYS A 28 -7.69 -42.33 4.47
CA LYS A 28 -7.57 -41.46 5.65
C LYS A 28 -6.80 -40.21 5.26
N GLY A 29 -7.42 -39.03 5.42
CA GLY A 29 -6.87 -37.74 5.09
C GLY A 29 -5.54 -37.50 5.79
N VAL A 30 -4.58 -37.03 5.03
CA VAL A 30 -3.30 -36.46 5.50
C VAL A 30 -3.61 -35.16 6.23
N PRO A 31 -3.21 -35.00 7.50
CA PRO A 31 -3.39 -33.74 8.21
C PRO A 31 -2.41 -32.69 7.63
N GLY A 32 -2.91 -31.60 7.07
CA GLY A 32 -2.06 -30.46 6.69
C GLY A 32 -2.24 -29.89 5.29
N ALA A 33 -3.23 -30.30 4.51
CA ALA A 33 -3.54 -29.60 3.26
C ALA A 33 -4.31 -28.31 3.59
N ALA A 34 -3.66 -27.15 3.44
CA ALA A 34 -4.35 -25.86 3.42
C ALA A 34 -5.55 -25.93 2.47
N ALA A 35 -6.72 -25.51 2.93
CA ALA A 35 -7.94 -25.53 2.14
C ALA A 35 -7.70 -24.78 0.83
N ARG A 36 -7.82 -25.47 -0.32
CA ARG A 36 -7.79 -24.81 -1.62
C ARG A 36 -8.95 -23.82 -1.69
N PRO A 37 -8.71 -22.58 -2.16
CA PRO A 37 -9.79 -21.63 -2.38
C PRO A 37 -10.86 -22.25 -3.28
N ALA A 38 -12.13 -22.01 -2.96
CA ALA A 38 -13.22 -22.42 -3.85
C ALA A 38 -13.01 -21.73 -5.20
N THR A 39 -12.85 -22.51 -6.28
CA THR A 39 -12.71 -21.98 -7.65
C THR A 39 -13.92 -21.10 -7.96
N GLY A 40 -13.67 -19.80 -8.22
CA GLY A 40 -14.70 -18.83 -8.57
C GLY A 40 -15.11 -17.85 -7.46
N THR A 41 -14.59 -17.93 -6.24
CA THR A 41 -14.85 -16.92 -5.20
C THR A 41 -14.21 -15.57 -5.61
N SER A 42 -15.04 -14.52 -5.60
CA SER A 42 -14.61 -13.15 -5.86
C SER A 42 -14.61 -12.35 -4.58
N LEU A 43 -13.52 -11.60 -4.33
CA LEU A 43 -13.40 -10.64 -3.25
C LEU A 43 -13.43 -9.22 -3.81
N THR A 44 -14.00 -8.30 -3.05
CA THR A 44 -13.98 -6.87 -3.34
C THR A 44 -13.22 -6.14 -2.24
N GLY A 45 -12.33 -5.25 -2.63
CA GLY A 45 -11.59 -4.39 -1.70
C GLY A 45 -11.55 -2.96 -2.17
N ALA A 46 -11.31 -2.03 -1.25
CA ALA A 46 -11.13 -0.64 -1.59
C ALA A 46 -10.17 0.06 -0.61
N GLY A 47 -9.48 1.09 -1.07
CA GLY A 47 -8.69 1.90 -0.14
C GLY A 47 -7.46 2.54 -0.75
N ALA A 48 -6.36 2.47 -0.01
CA ALA A 48 -5.10 3.16 -0.24
C ALA A 48 -4.59 3.06 -1.68
N THR A 49 -4.14 4.18 -2.23
CA THR A 49 -3.45 4.22 -3.52
C THR A 49 -1.95 3.88 -3.38
N PHE A 50 -1.39 4.05 -2.20
CA PHE A 50 -0.01 3.75 -1.87
C PHE A 50 0.41 2.33 -2.31
N PRO A 51 -0.27 1.23 -1.90
CA PRO A 51 0.10 -0.13 -2.28
C PRO A 51 -0.49 -0.59 -3.63
N ASN A 52 -1.24 0.25 -4.33
CA ASN A 52 -1.97 -0.19 -5.53
C ASN A 52 -1.11 -0.89 -6.59
N PRO A 53 0.13 -0.44 -6.90
CA PRO A 53 0.99 -1.14 -7.86
C PRO A 53 1.32 -2.58 -7.45
N ILE A 54 1.68 -2.81 -6.18
CA ILE A 54 1.97 -4.16 -5.70
C ILE A 54 0.69 -5.00 -5.52
N TYR A 55 -0.40 -4.41 -5.08
CA TYR A 55 -1.68 -5.11 -4.96
C TYR A 55 -2.17 -5.60 -6.33
N THR A 56 -2.08 -4.77 -7.36
CA THR A 56 -2.40 -5.18 -8.74
C THR A 56 -1.56 -6.39 -9.17
N LYS A 57 -0.25 -6.37 -8.94
CA LYS A 57 0.67 -7.47 -9.26
C LYS A 57 0.33 -8.73 -8.47
N TRP A 58 0.03 -8.60 -7.17
CA TRP A 58 -0.31 -9.73 -6.31
C TRP A 58 -1.66 -10.35 -6.65
N PHE A 59 -2.70 -9.55 -6.85
CA PHE A 59 -4.03 -10.07 -7.18
C PHE A 59 -4.03 -10.82 -8.51
N ASP A 60 -3.29 -10.31 -9.50
CA ASP A 60 -3.12 -10.98 -10.78
C ASP A 60 -2.31 -12.29 -10.65
N ALA A 61 -1.21 -12.31 -9.91
CA ALA A 61 -0.43 -13.51 -9.65
C ALA A 61 -1.22 -14.56 -8.86
N TYR A 62 -1.96 -14.14 -7.84
CA TYR A 62 -2.80 -15.01 -7.03
C TYR A 62 -3.96 -15.60 -7.84
N ALA A 63 -4.61 -14.79 -8.69
CA ALA A 63 -5.66 -15.26 -9.57
C ALA A 63 -5.17 -16.33 -10.55
N ARG A 64 -3.98 -16.14 -11.13
CA ARG A 64 -3.38 -17.16 -12.03
C ARG A 64 -3.08 -18.47 -11.33
N SER A 65 -2.69 -18.44 -10.05
CA SER A 65 -2.32 -19.65 -9.31
C SER A 65 -3.50 -20.38 -8.68
N THR A 66 -4.59 -19.67 -8.35
CA THR A 66 -5.70 -20.21 -7.56
C THR A 66 -7.06 -20.16 -8.26
N GLY A 67 -7.22 -19.32 -9.27
CA GLY A 67 -8.51 -19.01 -9.90
C GLY A 67 -9.40 -18.03 -9.11
N ALA A 68 -9.03 -17.65 -7.89
CA ALA A 68 -9.75 -16.65 -7.10
C ALA A 68 -9.53 -15.24 -7.69
N ARG A 69 -10.58 -14.41 -7.69
CA ARG A 69 -10.51 -13.04 -8.21
C ARG A 69 -10.61 -12.03 -7.08
N ILE A 70 -9.73 -11.03 -7.08
CA ILE A 70 -9.76 -9.92 -6.14
C ILE A 70 -9.89 -8.63 -6.94
N ASN A 71 -11.02 -7.94 -6.77
CA ASN A 71 -11.29 -6.64 -7.39
C ASN A 71 -10.99 -5.54 -6.38
N TYR A 72 -10.07 -4.66 -6.69
CA TYR A 72 -9.64 -3.59 -5.79
C TYR A 72 -9.90 -2.21 -6.38
N GLN A 73 -10.48 -1.33 -5.58
CA GLN A 73 -10.72 0.07 -5.93
C GLN A 73 -9.71 0.97 -5.22
N SER A 74 -8.76 1.51 -5.96
CA SER A 74 -7.74 2.45 -5.47
C SER A 74 -8.35 3.85 -5.35
N ILE A 75 -9.01 4.15 -4.21
CA ILE A 75 -9.80 5.36 -3.96
C ILE A 75 -9.32 6.21 -2.79
N GLY A 76 -8.17 5.86 -2.21
CA GLY A 76 -7.60 6.46 -1.02
C GLY A 76 -8.09 5.81 0.28
N SER A 77 -7.24 5.89 1.31
CA SER A 77 -7.49 5.22 2.62
C SER A 77 -8.80 5.64 3.27
N GLY A 78 -9.15 6.91 3.22
CA GLY A 78 -10.42 7.39 3.77
C GLY A 78 -11.65 6.78 3.09
N GLY A 79 -11.60 6.62 1.77
CA GLY A 79 -12.62 5.91 0.99
C GLY A 79 -12.70 4.43 1.36
N GLY A 80 -11.53 3.78 1.51
CA GLY A 80 -11.42 2.38 1.92
C GLY A 80 -11.97 2.12 3.31
N ILE A 81 -11.56 2.92 4.31
CA ILE A 81 -12.06 2.82 5.69
C ILE A 81 -13.59 2.98 5.70
N ARG A 82 -14.13 3.97 4.97
CA ARG A 82 -15.58 4.20 4.91
C ARG A 82 -16.32 2.99 4.33
N GLN A 83 -15.93 2.52 3.14
CA GLN A 83 -16.60 1.37 2.49
C GLN A 83 -16.47 0.09 3.32
N PHE A 84 -15.32 -0.13 3.98
CA PHE A 84 -15.12 -1.24 4.88
C PHE A 84 -16.03 -1.17 6.12
N THR A 85 -16.17 0.01 6.73
CA THR A 85 -17.06 0.24 7.87
C THR A 85 -18.53 0.02 7.48
N GLU A 86 -18.94 0.52 6.31
CA GLU A 86 -20.28 0.34 5.75
C GLU A 86 -20.56 -1.12 5.30
N GLY A 87 -19.53 -1.97 5.20
CA GLY A 87 -19.65 -3.36 4.77
C GLY A 87 -19.93 -3.52 3.27
N THR A 88 -19.62 -2.50 2.45
CA THR A 88 -19.81 -2.55 0.99
C THR A 88 -18.66 -3.24 0.26
N VAL A 89 -17.55 -3.51 0.95
CA VAL A 89 -16.41 -4.30 0.48
C VAL A 89 -16.03 -5.38 1.49
N ASP A 90 -15.35 -6.42 1.01
CA ASP A 90 -14.92 -7.55 1.84
C ASP A 90 -13.70 -7.19 2.70
N PHE A 91 -12.84 -6.29 2.22
CA PHE A 91 -11.69 -5.77 2.96
C PHE A 91 -11.43 -4.31 2.60
N GLY A 92 -10.84 -3.56 3.53
CA GLY A 92 -10.33 -2.22 3.29
C GLY A 92 -8.82 -2.22 3.12
N ALA A 93 -8.24 -1.08 2.69
CA ALA A 93 -6.79 -0.86 2.73
C ALA A 93 -6.47 0.57 3.14
N THR A 94 -5.42 0.73 3.98
CA THR A 94 -5.01 2.03 4.51
C THR A 94 -3.51 2.06 4.79
N ASP A 95 -2.89 3.26 4.67
CA ASP A 95 -1.51 3.52 5.08
C ASP A 95 -1.45 4.35 6.39
N GLY A 96 -2.62 4.75 6.90
CA GLY A 96 -2.78 5.32 8.25
C GLY A 96 -3.66 4.40 9.07
N PRO A 97 -3.26 3.99 10.28
CA PRO A 97 -4.08 3.14 11.13
C PRO A 97 -5.45 3.77 11.39
N MET A 98 -6.49 2.93 11.50
CA MET A 98 -7.80 3.41 11.96
C MET A 98 -7.70 3.92 13.39
N THR A 99 -8.43 4.99 13.69
CA THR A 99 -8.63 5.45 15.07
C THR A 99 -9.52 4.49 15.84
N ASP A 100 -9.49 4.57 17.17
CA ASP A 100 -10.35 3.73 18.01
C ASP A 100 -11.84 3.96 17.74
N ASP A 101 -12.25 5.22 17.47
CA ASP A 101 -13.62 5.54 17.07
C ASP A 101 -14.01 4.88 15.73
N GLN A 102 -13.10 4.89 14.76
CA GLN A 102 -13.33 4.21 13.48
C GLN A 102 -13.45 2.68 13.65
N ILE A 103 -12.60 2.09 14.51
CA ILE A 103 -12.67 0.65 14.82
C ILE A 103 -13.98 0.31 15.53
N ALA A 104 -14.39 1.13 16.50
CA ALA A 104 -15.64 0.93 17.24
C ALA A 104 -16.89 0.98 16.34
N ALA A 105 -16.81 1.72 15.23
CA ALA A 105 -17.90 1.80 14.25
C ALA A 105 -18.01 0.56 13.33
N VAL A 106 -17.01 -0.31 13.29
CA VAL A 106 -17.02 -1.51 12.44
C VAL A 106 -17.67 -2.68 13.16
N GLN A 107 -18.69 -3.27 12.53
CA GLN A 107 -19.26 -4.52 13.01
C GLN A 107 -18.31 -5.70 12.75
N GLY A 108 -18.03 -6.52 13.77
CA GLY A 108 -17.23 -7.74 13.62
C GLY A 108 -15.76 -7.61 14.00
N ASN A 109 -15.37 -6.55 14.68
CA ASN A 109 -13.98 -6.26 15.05
C ASN A 109 -13.01 -6.18 13.83
N VAL A 110 -11.98 -5.40 13.97
CA VAL A 110 -11.00 -5.16 12.89
C VAL A 110 -9.66 -5.76 13.25
N LEU A 111 -8.97 -6.29 12.27
CA LEU A 111 -7.54 -6.58 12.30
C LEU A 111 -6.84 -5.75 11.22
N HIS A 112 -5.80 -5.02 11.58
CA HIS A 112 -4.87 -4.40 10.65
C HIS A 112 -3.83 -5.44 10.24
N VAL A 113 -3.85 -5.85 8.98
CA VAL A 113 -2.92 -6.85 8.43
C VAL A 113 -1.85 -6.13 7.63
N PRO A 114 -0.61 -6.00 8.15
CA PRO A 114 0.47 -5.37 7.42
C PRO A 114 0.80 -6.18 6.16
N THR A 115 1.06 -5.49 5.05
CA THR A 115 1.30 -6.12 3.76
C THR A 115 2.72 -5.92 3.26
N VAL A 116 3.16 -4.68 3.19
CA VAL A 116 4.52 -4.24 2.83
C VAL A 116 4.84 -2.94 3.57
N LEU A 117 6.08 -2.49 3.41
CA LEU A 117 6.50 -1.16 3.80
C LEU A 117 6.85 -0.34 2.56
N GLY A 118 6.68 0.99 2.65
CA GLY A 118 7.10 1.90 1.60
C GLY A 118 7.58 3.24 2.15
N ALA A 119 8.06 4.07 1.26
CA ALA A 119 8.53 5.43 1.54
C ALA A 119 7.60 6.45 0.93
N VAL A 120 7.23 7.47 1.70
CA VAL A 120 6.67 8.70 1.14
C VAL A 120 7.81 9.64 0.81
N VAL A 121 7.92 10.02 -0.47
CA VAL A 121 9.03 10.85 -0.94
C VAL A 121 8.55 12.27 -1.23
N VAL A 122 9.41 13.24 -0.94
CA VAL A 122 9.24 14.64 -1.37
C VAL A 122 9.73 14.70 -2.81
N THR A 123 8.81 14.71 -3.75
CA THR A 123 9.07 14.77 -5.19
C THR A 123 8.89 16.20 -5.70
N TYR A 124 9.62 16.55 -6.75
CA TYR A 124 9.61 17.91 -7.28
C TYR A 124 9.83 17.94 -8.79
N ASN A 125 9.57 19.09 -9.41
CA ASN A 125 9.80 19.32 -10.83
C ASN A 125 10.67 20.56 -11.05
N LEU A 126 11.98 20.34 -11.15
CA LEU A 126 12.99 21.37 -11.40
C LEU A 126 13.94 20.90 -12.52
N PRO A 127 13.55 21.04 -13.80
CA PRO A 127 14.34 20.55 -14.93
C PRO A 127 15.76 21.14 -14.99
N SER A 128 15.94 22.37 -14.48
CA SER A 128 17.25 23.05 -14.44
C SER A 128 18.29 22.34 -13.58
N LEU A 129 17.89 21.46 -12.65
CA LEU A 129 18.82 20.71 -11.82
C LEU A 129 19.38 19.46 -12.52
N GLY A 130 18.79 19.02 -13.64
CA GLY A 130 19.18 17.80 -14.33
C GLY A 130 19.13 16.59 -13.40
N ALA A 131 20.25 15.89 -13.24
CA ALA A 131 20.37 14.71 -12.40
C ALA A 131 20.68 15.01 -10.91
N THR A 132 20.84 16.30 -10.55
CA THR A 132 21.18 16.69 -9.18
C THR A 132 20.00 16.44 -8.26
N LYS A 133 20.21 15.62 -7.23
CA LYS A 133 19.21 15.37 -6.19
C LYS A 133 19.31 16.39 -5.08
N LEU A 134 18.18 16.87 -4.60
CA LEU A 134 18.11 17.79 -3.47
C LEU A 134 18.21 17.05 -2.13
N GLN A 135 18.82 17.73 -1.17
CA GLN A 135 18.78 17.41 0.25
C GLN A 135 17.80 18.34 0.94
N ILE A 136 16.92 17.78 1.78
CA ILE A 136 15.90 18.56 2.48
C ILE A 136 15.77 18.05 3.92
N ASP A 137 15.47 18.93 4.87
CA ASP A 137 15.20 18.54 6.25
C ASP A 137 13.74 18.79 6.65
N GLY A 138 13.34 18.26 7.79
CA GLY A 138 11.98 18.40 8.29
C GLY A 138 11.51 19.84 8.41
N PRO A 139 12.29 20.76 9.01
CA PRO A 139 11.93 22.18 9.09
C PRO A 139 11.69 22.82 7.72
N ALA A 140 12.54 22.56 6.72
CA ALA A 140 12.37 23.11 5.37
C ALA A 140 11.10 22.56 4.71
N ILE A 141 10.80 21.25 4.87
CA ILE A 141 9.54 20.65 4.36
C ILE A 141 8.34 21.33 5.02
N VAL A 142 8.33 21.47 6.35
CA VAL A 142 7.27 22.18 7.07
C VAL A 142 7.08 23.60 6.54
N ASP A 143 8.17 24.33 6.32
CA ASP A 143 8.12 25.72 5.86
C ASP A 143 7.62 25.83 4.41
N MET A 144 7.95 24.87 3.54
CA MET A 144 7.40 24.81 2.17
C MET A 144 5.88 24.55 2.19
N PHE A 145 5.44 23.52 2.92
CA PHE A 145 4.03 23.13 2.98
C PHE A 145 3.16 24.07 3.83
N SER A 146 3.78 24.95 4.64
CA SER A 146 3.11 26.07 5.32
C SER A 146 3.14 27.37 4.50
N GLY A 147 3.79 27.40 3.34
CA GLY A 147 3.93 28.61 2.50
C GLY A 147 4.89 29.66 3.07
N ARG A 148 5.74 29.31 4.03
CA ARG A 148 6.79 30.20 4.57
C ARG A 148 8.03 30.24 3.67
N ILE A 149 8.39 29.15 3.02
CA ILE A 149 9.35 29.10 1.91
C ILE A 149 8.52 29.14 0.62
N LYS A 150 8.70 30.18 -0.16
CA LYS A 150 7.93 30.42 -1.40
C LYS A 150 8.75 30.25 -2.66
N ARG A 151 10.08 30.19 -2.56
CA ARG A 151 10.98 30.11 -3.72
C ARG A 151 12.02 29.01 -3.52
N TRP A 152 12.42 28.37 -4.60
CA TRP A 152 13.39 27.29 -4.56
C TRP A 152 14.80 27.76 -4.16
N ASN A 153 15.17 29.00 -4.49
CA ASN A 153 16.45 29.61 -4.08
C ASN A 153 16.43 30.23 -2.67
N ASP A 154 15.43 29.94 -1.84
CA ASP A 154 15.42 30.38 -0.43
C ASP A 154 16.69 29.91 0.29
N SER A 155 17.25 30.79 1.10
CA SER A 155 18.52 30.56 1.81
C SER A 155 18.51 29.29 2.69
N ARG A 156 17.34 28.89 3.21
CA ARG A 156 17.19 27.67 4.01
C ARG A 156 17.35 26.41 3.15
N ILE A 157 16.85 26.40 1.90
CA ILE A 157 17.07 25.29 0.97
C ILE A 157 18.52 25.33 0.45
N ALA A 158 19.04 26.51 0.13
CA ALA A 158 20.40 26.67 -0.37
C ALA A 158 21.46 26.19 0.65
N ALA A 159 21.24 26.46 1.95
CA ALA A 159 22.13 26.00 3.02
C ALA A 159 22.22 24.47 3.13
N LEU A 160 21.15 23.75 2.78
CA LEU A 160 21.12 22.28 2.74
C LEU A 160 21.75 21.70 1.46
N ASN A 161 21.94 22.53 0.41
CA ASN A 161 22.41 22.13 -0.92
C ASN A 161 23.60 22.98 -1.37
N PRO A 162 24.75 22.98 -0.65
CA PRO A 162 25.89 23.81 -1.01
C PRO A 162 26.42 23.45 -2.41
N GLY A 163 26.65 24.49 -3.22
CA GLY A 163 27.13 24.32 -4.60
C GLY A 163 26.07 24.00 -5.65
N VAL A 164 24.81 23.77 -5.25
CA VAL A 164 23.70 23.58 -6.20
C VAL A 164 23.13 24.92 -6.62
N ALA A 165 23.08 25.18 -7.94
CA ALA A 165 22.44 26.37 -8.49
C ALA A 165 20.91 26.25 -8.46
N LEU A 166 20.30 26.62 -7.35
CA LEU A 166 18.85 26.57 -7.18
C LEU A 166 18.18 27.68 -8.03
N PRO A 167 17.12 27.37 -8.79
CA PRO A 167 16.47 28.36 -9.64
C PRO A 167 15.68 29.39 -8.82
N ASP A 168 15.65 30.63 -9.29
CA ASP A 168 14.79 31.69 -8.78
C ASP A 168 13.36 31.48 -9.30
N ARG A 169 12.67 30.48 -8.73
CA ARG A 169 11.34 30.02 -9.13
C ARG A 169 10.44 29.84 -7.92
N ASP A 170 9.16 30.14 -8.10
CA ASP A 170 8.14 29.92 -7.06
C ASP A 170 7.95 28.43 -6.78
N ILE A 171 7.71 28.11 -5.53
CA ILE A 171 7.31 26.77 -5.09
C ILE A 171 5.80 26.64 -5.22
N ILE A 172 5.35 25.62 -5.97
CA ILE A 172 3.94 25.27 -6.11
C ILE A 172 3.72 23.96 -5.34
N VAL A 173 3.11 24.06 -4.17
CA VAL A 173 2.82 22.88 -3.33
C VAL A 173 1.67 22.08 -3.95
N VAL A 174 1.84 20.76 -4.04
CA VAL A 174 0.81 19.81 -4.46
C VAL A 174 0.58 18.81 -3.35
N HIS A 175 -0.67 18.69 -2.90
CA HIS A 175 -1.08 17.79 -1.83
C HIS A 175 -2.25 16.89 -2.26
N ARG A 176 -2.64 15.94 -1.43
CA ARG A 176 -3.79 15.07 -1.69
C ARG A 176 -5.11 15.82 -1.46
N SER A 177 -6.08 15.57 -2.33
CA SER A 177 -7.45 16.11 -2.22
C SER A 177 -8.46 15.09 -1.71
N ASP A 178 -8.06 13.83 -1.58
CA ASP A 178 -8.86 12.71 -1.04
C ASP A 178 -8.39 12.31 0.37
N GLY A 179 -9.18 11.53 1.09
CA GLY A 179 -8.76 10.92 2.35
C GLY A 179 -7.65 9.90 2.09
N SER A 180 -6.41 10.21 2.52
CA SER A 180 -5.19 9.57 2.07
C SER A 180 -4.32 9.09 3.24
N GLY A 181 -3.96 7.79 3.21
CA GLY A 181 -2.95 7.27 4.12
C GLY A 181 -1.55 7.82 3.84
N THR A 182 -1.21 8.07 2.57
CA THR A 182 0.04 8.75 2.19
C THR A 182 0.12 10.15 2.82
N THR A 183 -1.02 10.89 2.85
CA THR A 183 -1.12 12.15 3.60
C THR A 183 -0.87 11.91 5.10
N PHE A 184 -1.55 10.92 5.70
CA PHE A 184 -1.34 10.60 7.12
C PHE A 184 0.14 10.38 7.44
N VAL A 185 0.84 9.53 6.69
CA VAL A 185 2.28 9.25 6.87
C VAL A 185 3.11 10.53 6.77
N PHE A 186 2.84 11.35 5.77
CA PHE A 186 3.57 12.59 5.55
C PHE A 186 3.36 13.60 6.69
N VAL A 187 2.10 13.87 7.07
CA VAL A 187 1.80 14.84 8.13
C VAL A 187 2.08 14.32 9.55
N ASP A 188 2.09 12.99 9.77
CA ASP A 188 2.59 12.39 11.01
C ASP A 188 4.09 12.67 11.18
N TYR A 189 4.88 12.52 10.11
CA TYR A 189 6.27 12.94 10.10
C TYR A 189 6.41 14.44 10.40
N LEU A 190 5.66 15.31 9.71
CA LEU A 190 5.71 16.76 9.93
C LEU A 190 5.31 17.13 11.37
N SER A 191 4.35 16.44 11.95
CA SER A 191 3.94 16.62 13.35
C SER A 191 5.01 16.19 14.36
N LYS A 192 5.85 15.20 14.02
CA LYS A 192 6.96 14.75 14.84
C LYS A 192 8.17 15.69 14.82
N VAL A 193 8.36 16.41 13.70
CA VAL A 193 9.51 17.33 13.54
C VAL A 193 9.14 18.80 13.80
N SER A 194 7.84 19.14 13.93
CA SER A 194 7.36 20.50 14.18
C SER A 194 6.20 20.51 15.16
N PRO A 195 6.42 21.00 16.42
CA PRO A 195 5.33 21.21 17.37
C PRO A 195 4.26 22.19 16.86
N GLU A 196 4.66 23.19 16.07
CA GLU A 196 3.73 24.14 15.45
C GLU A 196 2.81 23.43 14.45
N TRP A 197 3.37 22.62 13.52
CA TRP A 197 2.57 21.82 12.58
C TRP A 197 1.60 20.90 13.35
N LYS A 198 2.09 20.22 14.37
CA LYS A 198 1.26 19.32 15.20
C LYS A 198 0.06 20.03 15.81
N SER A 199 0.23 21.27 16.28
CA SER A 199 -0.85 22.03 16.94
C SER A 199 -1.81 22.72 15.96
N THR A 200 -1.34 23.09 14.75
CA THR A 200 -2.13 23.89 13.80
C THR A 200 -2.78 23.06 12.70
N VAL A 201 -2.09 22.02 12.21
CA VAL A 201 -2.55 21.15 11.11
C VAL A 201 -2.82 19.73 11.60
N GLY A 202 -1.91 19.19 12.44
CA GLY A 202 -2.00 17.85 12.99
C GLY A 202 -1.68 16.72 12.01
N ALA A 203 -2.13 15.50 12.36
CA ALA A 203 -1.94 14.29 11.57
C ALA A 203 -3.26 13.54 11.40
N ALA A 204 -3.74 13.46 10.17
CA ALA A 204 -4.94 12.72 9.78
C ALA A 204 -4.86 12.31 8.31
N THR A 205 -5.76 11.46 7.86
CA THR A 205 -5.89 11.10 6.43
C THR A 205 -6.39 12.26 5.57
N SER A 206 -6.94 13.31 6.20
CA SER A 206 -7.40 14.55 5.57
C SER A 206 -7.11 15.69 6.54
N VAL A 207 -6.42 16.73 6.08
CA VAL A 207 -6.06 17.90 6.89
C VAL A 207 -6.40 19.19 6.13
N ASN A 208 -6.49 20.30 6.87
CA ASN A 208 -6.64 21.63 6.28
C ASN A 208 -5.26 22.12 5.83
N TRP A 209 -4.96 21.96 4.55
CA TRP A 209 -3.68 22.40 3.98
C TRP A 209 -3.57 23.92 3.99
N PRO A 210 -2.45 24.47 4.52
CA PRO A 210 -2.26 25.92 4.53
C PRO A 210 -2.14 26.54 3.13
N VAL A 211 -1.52 25.81 2.19
CA VAL A 211 -1.29 26.23 0.80
C VAL A 211 -1.30 25.01 -0.13
N GLY A 212 -1.45 25.24 -1.41
CA GLY A 212 -1.21 24.24 -2.45
C GLY A 212 -2.45 23.87 -3.26
N LEU A 213 -2.22 22.96 -4.20
CA LEU A 213 -3.22 22.42 -5.12
C LEU A 213 -3.51 20.95 -4.77
N GLY A 214 -4.76 20.55 -4.86
CA GLY A 214 -5.19 19.19 -4.56
C GLY A 214 -5.08 18.24 -5.75
N GLY A 215 -4.39 17.09 -5.59
CA GLY A 215 -4.35 15.98 -6.53
C GLY A 215 -5.04 14.74 -5.96
N LYS A 216 -5.89 14.07 -6.73
CA LYS A 216 -6.57 12.84 -6.28
C LYS A 216 -5.65 11.63 -6.44
N GLY A 217 -5.43 10.88 -5.36
CA GLY A 217 -4.55 9.71 -5.34
C GLY A 217 -3.06 10.07 -5.45
N ASN A 218 -2.18 9.09 -5.31
CA ASN A 218 -0.77 9.26 -5.63
C ASN A 218 -0.60 9.64 -7.12
N GLU A 219 -1.44 9.09 -7.98
CA GLU A 219 -1.49 9.34 -9.42
C GLU A 219 -1.72 10.82 -9.73
N GLY A 220 -2.72 11.43 -9.09
CA GLY A 220 -3.08 12.85 -9.34
C GLY A 220 -2.00 13.81 -8.84
N VAL A 221 -1.39 13.56 -7.68
CA VAL A 221 -0.25 14.35 -7.19
C VAL A 221 0.94 14.21 -8.13
N THR A 222 1.31 12.98 -8.51
CA THR A 222 2.39 12.70 -9.46
C THR A 222 2.20 13.47 -10.77
N GLN A 223 0.98 13.41 -11.34
CA GLN A 223 0.69 14.06 -12.60
C GLN A 223 0.79 15.59 -12.50
N GLN A 224 0.28 16.18 -11.43
CA GLN A 224 0.37 17.63 -11.22
C GLN A 224 1.82 18.09 -11.04
N VAL A 225 2.62 17.37 -10.22
CA VAL A 225 4.05 17.69 -10.06
C VAL A 225 4.77 17.57 -11.40
N LYS A 226 4.52 16.51 -12.17
CA LYS A 226 5.16 16.28 -13.47
C LYS A 226 4.85 17.38 -14.49
N GLN A 227 3.63 17.91 -14.48
CA GLN A 227 3.19 18.93 -15.45
C GLN A 227 3.52 20.37 -15.04
N THR A 228 3.87 20.61 -13.78
CA THR A 228 4.03 21.96 -13.23
C THR A 228 5.47 22.17 -12.81
N GLU A 229 6.22 22.96 -13.59
CA GLU A 229 7.59 23.34 -13.23
C GLU A 229 7.59 24.20 -11.96
N GLY A 230 8.48 23.90 -11.02
CA GLY A 230 8.50 24.51 -9.69
C GLY A 230 7.61 23.81 -8.67
N ALA A 231 6.84 22.78 -9.08
CA ALA A 231 6.01 22.04 -8.14
C ALA A 231 6.84 21.18 -7.19
N VAL A 232 6.32 21.03 -5.96
CA VAL A 232 6.74 20.06 -4.96
C VAL A 232 5.51 19.32 -4.43
N GLY A 233 5.61 18.02 -4.24
CA GLY A 233 4.54 17.20 -3.67
C GLY A 233 5.11 16.02 -2.89
N TYR A 234 4.23 15.17 -2.39
CA TYR A 234 4.60 13.93 -1.74
C TYR A 234 3.79 12.77 -2.32
N VAL A 235 4.47 11.67 -2.60
CA VAL A 235 3.89 10.44 -3.14
C VAL A 235 4.62 9.22 -2.58
N GLU A 236 4.04 8.06 -2.73
CA GLU A 236 4.78 6.82 -2.52
C GLU A 236 5.89 6.67 -3.59
N LEU A 237 7.03 6.11 -3.19
CA LEU A 237 8.28 6.06 -3.97
C LEU A 237 8.10 5.53 -5.40
N ILE A 238 7.35 4.45 -5.59
CA ILE A 238 7.18 3.84 -6.92
C ILE A 238 6.51 4.80 -7.91
N TYR A 239 5.64 5.69 -7.44
CA TYR A 239 4.99 6.68 -8.31
C TYR A 239 5.99 7.71 -8.84
N ALA A 240 6.95 8.14 -8.03
CA ALA A 240 8.03 9.01 -8.49
C ALA A 240 8.94 8.27 -9.48
N ILE A 241 9.39 7.06 -9.15
CA ILE A 241 10.28 6.25 -10.00
C ILE A 241 9.62 5.95 -11.35
N SER A 242 8.40 5.43 -11.35
CA SER A 242 7.70 5.02 -12.57
C SER A 242 7.37 6.20 -13.51
N ASN A 243 7.36 7.43 -13.00
CA ASN A 243 7.11 8.63 -13.77
C ASN A 243 8.35 9.47 -14.08
N GLY A 244 9.54 9.00 -13.66
CA GLY A 244 10.79 9.69 -13.87
C GLY A 244 10.90 11.02 -13.12
N LEU A 245 10.18 11.16 -12.00
CA LEU A 245 10.24 12.34 -11.16
C LEU A 245 11.41 12.24 -10.17
N PRO A 246 12.21 13.31 -9.99
CA PRO A 246 13.20 13.38 -8.95
C PRO A 246 12.52 13.45 -7.57
N TYR A 247 13.25 12.99 -6.56
CA TYR A 247 12.86 13.08 -5.15
C TYR A 247 14.07 13.38 -4.28
N ALA A 248 13.82 14.06 -3.16
CA ALA A 248 14.86 14.52 -2.26
C ALA A 248 15.34 13.42 -1.31
N SER A 249 16.63 13.49 -0.91
CA SER A 249 17.10 12.85 0.30
C SER A 249 16.61 13.65 1.51
N VAL A 250 16.10 12.98 2.52
CA VAL A 250 15.54 13.64 3.70
C VAL A 250 16.42 13.41 4.93
N LYS A 251 16.67 14.48 5.67
CA LYS A 251 17.45 14.41 6.92
C LYS A 251 16.64 13.69 7.99
N ASN A 252 17.18 12.60 8.52
CA ASN A 252 16.54 11.79 9.54
C ASN A 252 16.82 12.27 10.98
N ALA A 253 16.24 11.60 11.97
CA ALA A 253 16.39 11.92 13.38
C ALA A 253 17.85 11.85 13.87
N ALA A 254 18.71 11.04 13.23
CA ALA A 254 20.14 10.95 13.53
C ALA A 254 20.97 12.07 12.86
N GLY A 255 20.35 12.97 12.08
CA GLY A 255 21.03 14.06 11.37
C GLY A 255 21.64 13.69 10.03
N THR A 256 21.40 12.49 9.52
CA THR A 256 21.92 11.99 8.24
C THR A 256 20.90 12.21 7.12
N PHE A 257 21.36 12.67 5.95
CA PHE A 257 20.52 12.68 4.76
C PHE A 257 20.42 11.26 4.17
N VAL A 258 19.21 10.73 4.12
CA VAL A 258 18.94 9.36 3.68
C VAL A 258 18.08 9.36 2.42
N GLU A 259 18.49 8.58 1.42
CA GLU A 259 17.64 8.30 0.26
C GLU A 259 16.65 7.17 0.58
N PRO A 260 15.42 7.24 0.04
CA PRO A 260 14.47 6.15 0.15
C PRO A 260 14.99 4.91 -0.62
N SER A 261 15.00 3.77 0.04
CA SER A 261 15.41 2.49 -0.52
C SER A 261 14.83 1.35 0.30
N LEU A 262 14.87 0.12 -0.22
CA LEU A 262 14.47 -1.07 0.55
C LEU A 262 15.22 -1.13 1.89
N LYS A 263 16.54 -0.87 1.87
CA LYS A 263 17.39 -0.90 3.07
C LYS A 263 16.95 0.17 4.09
N SER A 264 16.76 1.42 3.65
CA SER A 264 16.46 2.52 4.56
C SER A 264 15.03 2.48 5.13
N VAL A 265 14.08 1.95 4.36
CA VAL A 265 12.72 1.67 4.83
C VAL A 265 12.70 0.51 5.83
N SER A 266 13.45 -0.58 5.55
CA SER A 266 13.59 -1.70 6.50
C SER A 266 14.30 -1.27 7.79
N ALA A 267 15.28 -0.36 7.70
CA ALA A 267 15.93 0.21 8.88
C ALA A 267 14.96 1.02 9.76
N ALA A 268 14.02 1.77 9.15
CA ALA A 268 12.97 2.44 9.89
C ALA A 268 12.04 1.44 10.60
N ALA A 269 11.68 0.36 9.92
CA ALA A 269 10.82 -0.68 10.48
C ALA A 269 11.46 -1.47 11.64
N ALA A 270 12.78 -1.57 11.66
CA ALA A 270 13.50 -2.25 12.74
C ALA A 270 13.32 -1.59 14.13
N SER A 271 12.86 -0.32 14.16
CA SER A 271 12.52 0.40 15.40
C SER A 271 11.09 0.12 15.88
N ALA A 272 10.27 -0.60 15.12
CA ALA A 272 8.90 -0.90 15.51
C ALA A 272 8.86 -1.96 16.61
N GLU A 273 8.38 -1.57 17.78
CA GLU A 273 8.10 -2.50 18.87
C GLU A 273 6.66 -3.04 18.70
N LEU A 274 6.52 -4.34 18.44
CA LEU A 274 5.25 -5.00 18.28
C LEU A 274 5.06 -6.05 19.38
N ALA A 275 4.05 -5.83 20.22
CA ALA A 275 3.66 -6.83 21.22
C ALA A 275 3.01 -8.06 20.56
N PRO A 276 3.06 -9.26 21.18
CA PRO A 276 2.46 -10.49 20.61
C PRO A 276 0.95 -10.38 20.33
N ASP A 277 0.24 -9.56 21.10
CA ASP A 277 -1.19 -9.29 20.96
C ASP A 277 -1.51 -8.02 20.13
N THR A 278 -0.50 -7.43 19.50
CA THR A 278 -0.63 -6.20 18.72
C THR A 278 -1.72 -6.29 17.64
N ASP A 279 -2.39 -5.16 17.40
CA ASP A 279 -3.22 -4.93 16.20
C ASP A 279 -2.41 -4.36 15.03
N PHE A 280 -1.07 -4.38 15.12
CA PHE A 280 -0.13 -3.85 14.11
C PHE A 280 -0.30 -2.36 13.79
N ARG A 281 -1.05 -1.60 14.58
CA ARG A 281 -1.22 -0.15 14.44
C ARG A 281 -0.02 0.60 15.00
N VAL A 282 1.04 0.68 14.22
CA VAL A 282 2.30 1.34 14.60
C VAL A 282 2.74 2.32 13.52
N THR A 283 3.26 3.48 13.92
CA THR A 283 3.89 4.43 12.99
C THR A 283 5.41 4.35 13.14
N ILE A 284 6.12 4.34 12.01
CA ILE A 284 7.58 4.28 11.94
C ILE A 284 8.18 5.53 11.29
N THR A 285 7.40 6.60 11.19
CA THR A 285 7.89 7.91 10.74
C THR A 285 8.83 8.50 11.77
N ASN A 286 9.87 9.19 11.31
CA ASN A 286 10.93 9.76 12.12
C ASN A 286 11.60 8.74 13.06
N ALA A 287 11.72 7.48 12.58
CA ALA A 287 12.36 6.40 13.32
C ALA A 287 13.81 6.76 13.69
N PRO A 288 14.29 6.36 14.87
CA PRO A 288 15.70 6.52 15.24
C PRO A 288 16.58 5.61 14.36
N GLY A 289 17.82 5.99 14.17
CA GLY A 289 18.78 5.20 13.41
C GLY A 289 19.35 5.95 12.21
N ALA A 290 20.66 5.84 12.02
CA ALA A 290 21.41 6.60 11.03
C ALA A 290 21.00 6.25 9.58
N ASP A 291 20.58 5.01 9.34
CA ASP A 291 20.18 4.51 8.01
C ASP A 291 18.65 4.59 7.76
N ALA A 292 17.85 4.97 8.77
CA ALA A 292 16.39 4.98 8.68
C ALA A 292 15.89 6.13 7.78
N TYR A 293 15.08 5.80 6.75
CA TYR A 293 14.39 6.83 5.97
C TYR A 293 13.22 7.39 6.79
N PRO A 294 13.14 8.72 7.00
CA PRO A 294 12.27 9.27 8.04
C PRO A 294 10.77 9.26 7.71
N ILE A 295 10.38 9.11 6.44
CA ILE A 295 8.98 9.13 6.02
C ILE A 295 8.58 7.73 5.50
N SER A 296 8.82 6.73 6.37
CA SER A 296 8.51 5.32 6.10
C SER A 296 7.23 4.88 6.79
N SER A 297 6.51 3.95 6.20
CA SER A 297 5.29 3.37 6.80
C SER A 297 5.05 1.94 6.36
N PHE A 298 4.33 1.22 7.20
CA PHE A 298 3.55 0.07 6.78
C PHE A 298 2.35 0.51 5.94
N THR A 299 1.78 -0.42 5.18
CA THR A 299 0.42 -0.34 4.66
C THR A 299 -0.35 -1.60 5.04
N TRP A 300 -1.64 -1.48 5.30
CA TRP A 300 -2.44 -2.55 5.91
C TRP A 300 -3.67 -2.88 5.07
N LEU A 301 -4.05 -4.16 5.05
CA LEU A 301 -5.43 -4.56 4.82
C LEU A 301 -6.21 -4.42 6.13
N LEU A 302 -7.45 -4.00 6.01
CA LEU A 302 -8.43 -3.98 7.09
C LEU A 302 -9.36 -5.18 6.90
N VAL A 303 -9.37 -6.08 7.87
CA VAL A 303 -10.08 -7.36 7.80
C VAL A 303 -11.02 -7.51 8.99
N LYS A 304 -12.25 -7.95 8.75
CA LYS A 304 -13.17 -8.30 9.83
C LYS A 304 -12.77 -9.63 10.43
N LYS A 305 -12.69 -9.70 11.77
CA LYS A 305 -12.41 -10.94 12.49
C LYS A 305 -13.62 -11.89 12.51
N THR A 306 -14.82 -11.34 12.36
CA THR A 306 -16.08 -12.10 12.37
C THR A 306 -17.10 -11.47 11.41
N GLY A 307 -18.13 -12.24 11.02
CA GLY A 307 -19.27 -11.74 10.25
C GLY A 307 -19.07 -11.70 8.73
N MET A 308 -17.97 -12.24 8.21
CA MET A 308 -17.76 -12.42 6.77
C MET A 308 -18.36 -13.77 6.32
N ASP A 309 -18.83 -13.85 5.08
CA ASP A 309 -19.18 -15.13 4.44
C ASP A 309 -18.02 -16.12 4.52
N ALA A 310 -18.30 -17.37 4.86
CA ALA A 310 -17.26 -18.37 5.13
C ALA A 310 -16.33 -18.64 3.94
N ALA A 311 -16.85 -18.65 2.71
CA ALA A 311 -16.04 -18.89 1.51
C ALA A 311 -15.15 -17.68 1.21
N LYS A 312 -15.66 -16.47 1.39
CA LYS A 312 -14.89 -15.23 1.25
C LYS A 312 -13.82 -15.11 2.34
N ALA A 313 -14.15 -15.43 3.61
CA ALA A 313 -13.20 -15.43 4.71
C ALA A 313 -12.05 -16.41 4.46
N ALA A 314 -12.36 -17.64 4.04
CA ALA A 314 -11.35 -18.64 3.69
C ALA A 314 -10.46 -18.18 2.52
N THR A 315 -11.05 -17.57 1.49
CA THR A 315 -10.30 -17.06 0.33
C THR A 315 -9.39 -15.87 0.73
N LEU A 316 -9.89 -14.94 1.54
CA LEU A 316 -9.11 -13.80 2.03
C LEU A 316 -7.96 -14.26 2.93
N ARG A 317 -8.20 -15.23 3.82
CA ARG A 317 -7.15 -15.81 4.66
C ARG A 317 -6.06 -16.47 3.83
N THR A 318 -6.41 -17.34 2.86
CA THR A 318 -5.42 -17.98 2.00
C THR A 318 -4.66 -16.98 1.14
N PHE A 319 -5.30 -15.89 0.70
CA PHE A 319 -4.60 -14.79 0.04
C PHE A 319 -3.58 -14.12 0.99
N MET A 320 -3.95 -13.81 2.23
CA MET A 320 -3.04 -13.21 3.21
C MET A 320 -1.87 -14.13 3.56
N GLU A 321 -2.11 -15.44 3.70
CA GLU A 321 -1.06 -16.45 3.88
C GLU A 321 -0.10 -16.50 2.68
N TRP A 322 -0.62 -16.41 1.45
CA TRP A 322 0.20 -16.35 0.25
C TRP A 322 0.98 -15.02 0.15
N MET A 323 0.34 -13.90 0.48
CA MET A 323 0.93 -12.57 0.43
C MET A 323 2.19 -12.43 1.29
N ILE A 324 2.25 -13.11 2.43
CA ILE A 324 3.43 -13.10 3.32
C ILE A 324 4.47 -14.16 2.96
N SER A 325 4.27 -14.93 1.88
CA SER A 325 5.28 -15.87 1.39
C SER A 325 6.50 -15.15 0.84
N SER A 326 7.64 -15.84 0.80
CA SER A 326 8.91 -15.29 0.26
C SER A 326 8.76 -14.83 -1.19
N ASP A 327 7.96 -15.55 -2.00
CA ASP A 327 7.76 -15.21 -3.41
C ASP A 327 6.94 -13.94 -3.58
N ALA A 328 5.83 -13.79 -2.84
CA ALA A 328 5.02 -12.58 -2.87
C ALA A 328 5.80 -11.35 -2.34
N GLN A 329 6.55 -11.53 -1.24
CA GLN A 329 7.36 -10.45 -0.68
C GLN A 329 8.54 -10.05 -1.60
N ARG A 330 9.07 -10.98 -2.40
CA ARG A 330 10.06 -10.67 -3.44
C ARG A 330 9.46 -9.83 -4.57
N MET A 331 8.20 -10.11 -4.97
CA MET A 331 7.49 -9.27 -5.93
C MET A 331 7.32 -7.83 -5.44
N ALA A 332 7.20 -7.62 -4.11
CA ALA A 332 7.16 -6.29 -3.53
C ALA A 332 8.50 -5.56 -3.67
N ALA A 333 9.61 -6.24 -3.39
CA ALA A 333 10.94 -5.67 -3.56
C ALA A 333 11.23 -5.22 -5.00
N ASP A 334 10.76 -5.97 -6.01
CA ASP A 334 10.87 -5.60 -7.42
C ASP A 334 10.16 -4.27 -7.77
N LEU A 335 9.18 -3.86 -6.96
CA LEU A 335 8.44 -2.60 -7.07
C LEU A 335 8.85 -1.58 -6.01
N HIS A 336 10.04 -1.72 -5.44
CA HIS A 336 10.60 -0.82 -4.42
C HIS A 336 9.82 -0.74 -3.08
N TYR A 337 8.91 -1.68 -2.82
CA TYR A 337 8.35 -1.86 -1.48
C TYR A 337 9.26 -2.76 -0.64
N ALA A 338 9.58 -2.33 0.57
CA ALA A 338 10.36 -3.17 1.46
C ALA A 338 9.50 -4.34 1.99
N PRO A 339 10.02 -5.57 1.95
CA PRO A 339 9.36 -6.73 2.52
C PRO A 339 9.13 -6.56 4.04
N LEU A 340 8.11 -7.23 4.55
CA LEU A 340 7.85 -7.28 5.98
C LEU A 340 9.03 -7.92 6.73
N PRO A 341 9.46 -7.37 7.87
CA PRO A 341 10.45 -8.01 8.73
C PRO A 341 9.97 -9.38 9.24
N MET A 342 10.88 -10.33 9.39
CA MET A 342 10.54 -11.68 9.85
C MET A 342 9.73 -11.71 11.16
N PRO A 343 10.05 -10.92 12.21
CA PRO A 343 9.22 -10.90 13.41
C PRO A 343 7.76 -10.47 13.13
N VAL A 344 7.53 -9.57 12.19
CA VAL A 344 6.17 -9.16 11.77
C VAL A 344 5.46 -10.31 11.07
N ILE A 345 6.16 -11.02 10.17
CA ILE A 345 5.61 -12.20 9.46
C ILE A 345 5.22 -13.29 10.47
N GLU A 346 6.06 -13.61 11.44
CA GLU A 346 5.78 -14.62 12.46
C GLU A 346 4.55 -14.28 13.31
N LEU A 347 4.45 -13.04 13.77
CA LEU A 347 3.28 -12.54 14.49
C LEU A 347 2.02 -12.62 13.63
N LEU A 348 2.13 -12.23 12.36
CA LEU A 348 1.01 -12.27 11.43
C LEU A 348 0.56 -13.71 11.13
N GLN A 349 1.50 -14.64 10.93
CA GLN A 349 1.19 -16.06 10.75
C GLN A 349 0.43 -16.65 11.95
N ALA A 350 0.85 -16.27 13.17
CA ALA A 350 0.13 -16.69 14.37
C ALA A 350 -1.30 -16.11 14.41
N ARG A 351 -1.46 -14.86 14.01
CA ARG A 351 -2.75 -14.16 14.02
C ARG A 351 -3.70 -14.70 12.94
N LEU A 352 -3.21 -15.02 11.74
CA LEU A 352 -4.02 -15.56 10.65
C LEU A 352 -4.60 -16.95 10.98
N LYS A 353 -3.97 -17.73 11.85
CA LYS A 353 -4.51 -19.03 12.33
C LYS A 353 -5.77 -18.88 13.19
N THR A 354 -6.04 -17.68 13.70
CA THR A 354 -7.17 -17.40 14.59
C THR A 354 -8.34 -16.66 13.91
N LEU A 355 -8.21 -16.41 12.59
CA LEU A 355 -9.24 -15.80 11.73
C LEU A 355 -10.17 -16.81 11.10
#